data_2ff0a730a9df7702f2c735b497526db6
#
_entry.id   2ff0a730a9df7702f2c735b497526db6
#
_cell.length_a   1.000
_cell.length_b   1.000
_cell.length_c   1.000
_cell.angle_alpha   90.00
_cell.angle_beta   90.00
_cell.angle_gamma   90.00
#
_symmetry.space_group_name_H-M   'P 1'
#
loop_
_entity.id
_entity.type
_entity.pdbx_description
1 polymer ?
#
loop_
_entity_poly.entity_id
_entity_poly.type
_entity_poly.pdbx_seq_one_letter_code
_entity_poly.pdbx_strand_id
1 'polypeptide(L)'
;MSSYYEKILATGEVKCIDEEVPFEIPATWNWARLSNITSILGDGIHGTPEYDATGTVYFINGNNLSNGSIEIKANTKKVSEQEAEKHKRLLNSTTVLVSINGTLGNVAFYNGENVILGKSACYFNLMGNIDKQYIKHILETEYFTEYAKNVATGSTIKNVPLAGMRNFLIPVPPITEQHRIILAMVRLAHSIVRYNDAQTKLDLLNNVLNEKLKKSVLQEAIQGKLVPQLAEEGTAQELLEQIKAEKEKLVKEGKLKKSALNDSIIFRGDDNKYYEKIGKKCVDITDEIPFEIPNNWAWSRLSSMCSIVNGFTPLRSESRFWDCGTINWFTVEDIKNQGEIIYSTKQKITDEATSKERIVRAGSVLLCCTASVGQCALAKIDLTTNQQFNALTVKDVNSSILTDNYLFWFAKTLKPTLHRLSGKTTFEFVSVKKVGNILIPLPPLKEQQRIVAQIEKLFEQLR
;
A
#
# COMPACT_ATOMS: atom_id res chain seq x y z
N MET A 1 9.88 -13.42 49.33
CA MET A 1 8.80 -12.55 48.84
C MET A 1 7.95 -12.19 50.04
N SER A 2 7.61 -10.90 50.23
CA SER A 2 6.68 -10.51 51.29
C SER A 2 5.28 -10.79 50.80
N SER A 3 4.47 -11.50 51.61
CA SER A 3 3.07 -11.76 51.29
C SER A 3 2.19 -10.54 51.53
N TYR A 4 1.21 -10.32 50.67
CA TYR A 4 0.22 -9.24 50.77
C TYR A 4 -1.03 -9.72 51.50
N TYR A 5 -1.50 -8.91 52.44
CA TYR A 5 -2.70 -9.21 53.25
C TYR A 5 -3.69 -8.07 53.17
N GLU A 6 -4.98 -8.38 52.95
CA GLU A 6 -6.07 -7.44 53.06
C GLU A 6 -6.76 -7.64 54.39
N LYS A 7 -6.96 -6.54 55.15
CA LYS A 7 -7.73 -6.54 56.38
C LYS A 7 -9.10 -5.88 56.15
N ILE A 8 -10.16 -6.61 56.42
CA ILE A 8 -11.53 -6.10 56.35
C ILE A 8 -11.83 -5.41 57.67
N LEU A 9 -11.96 -4.07 57.65
CA LEU A 9 -12.09 -3.26 58.84
C LEU A 9 -13.38 -3.53 59.61
N ALA A 10 -14.50 -3.89 58.91
CA ALA A 10 -15.78 -4.16 59.52
C ALA A 10 -15.81 -5.44 60.36
N THR A 11 -15.07 -6.47 59.92
CA THR A 11 -15.06 -7.80 60.56
C THR A 11 -13.77 -8.09 61.33
N GLY A 12 -12.69 -7.35 61.03
CA GLY A 12 -11.34 -7.62 61.53
C GLY A 12 -10.66 -8.80 60.84
N GLU A 13 -11.29 -9.43 59.86
CA GLU A 13 -10.76 -10.55 59.09
C GLU A 13 -9.52 -10.14 58.29
N VAL A 14 -8.52 -11.03 58.23
CA VAL A 14 -7.29 -10.85 57.45
C VAL A 14 -7.22 -11.99 56.43
N LYS A 15 -7.14 -11.61 55.13
CA LYS A 15 -7.03 -12.55 54.00
C LYS A 15 -5.68 -12.32 53.26
N CYS A 16 -5.00 -13.40 52.93
CA CYS A 16 -3.89 -13.32 52.00
C CYS A 16 -4.42 -13.08 50.57
N ILE A 17 -3.82 -12.12 49.85
CA ILE A 17 -4.21 -11.72 48.50
C ILE A 17 -3.07 -11.89 47.49
N ASP A 18 -2.04 -12.66 47.80
CA ASP A 18 -0.88 -12.88 46.91
C ASP A 18 -1.28 -13.34 45.51
N GLU A 19 -2.30 -14.21 45.38
CA GLU A 19 -2.81 -14.70 44.10
C GLU A 19 -3.60 -13.62 43.29
N GLU A 20 -4.04 -12.56 43.98
CA GLU A 20 -4.78 -11.46 43.34
C GLU A 20 -3.86 -10.32 42.92
N VAL A 21 -2.64 -10.25 43.49
CA VAL A 21 -1.65 -9.19 43.20
C VAL A 21 -0.90 -9.52 41.91
N PRO A 22 -1.02 -8.68 40.87
CA PRO A 22 -0.49 -9.02 39.53
C PRO A 22 1.03 -8.83 39.39
N PHE A 23 1.64 -7.98 40.19
CA PHE A 23 3.07 -7.66 40.19
C PHE A 23 3.52 -7.01 41.51
N GLU A 24 4.82 -7.01 41.75
CA GLU A 24 5.41 -6.33 42.91
C GLU A 24 5.41 -4.79 42.74
N ILE A 25 5.16 -4.07 43.82
CA ILE A 25 5.19 -2.61 43.85
C ILE A 25 6.31 -2.12 44.80
N PRO A 26 6.82 -0.88 44.62
CA PRO A 26 7.78 -0.29 45.56
C PRO A 26 7.29 -0.30 46.99
N ALA A 27 8.19 -0.41 47.97
CA ALA A 27 7.85 -0.47 49.39
C ALA A 27 7.09 0.78 49.92
N THR A 28 7.15 1.89 49.19
CA THR A 28 6.42 3.13 49.50
C THR A 28 5.02 3.17 48.91
N TRP A 29 4.61 2.15 48.14
CA TRP A 29 3.29 2.06 47.55
C TRP A 29 2.42 1.07 48.33
N ASN A 30 1.12 1.19 48.16
CA ASN A 30 0.16 0.25 48.71
C ASN A 30 -0.85 -0.20 47.66
N TRP A 31 -1.28 -1.45 47.73
CA TRP A 31 -2.42 -1.92 46.99
C TRP A 31 -3.71 -1.47 47.68
N ALA A 32 -4.66 -0.96 46.90
CA ALA A 32 -6.00 -0.63 47.37
C ALA A 32 -7.06 -1.12 46.37
N ARG A 33 -8.18 -1.59 46.88
CA ARG A 33 -9.33 -1.84 46.01
C ARG A 33 -9.94 -0.52 45.56
N LEU A 34 -10.46 -0.44 44.33
CA LEU A 34 -11.11 0.77 43.82
C LEU A 34 -12.19 1.25 44.76
N SER A 35 -12.98 0.34 45.39
CA SER A 35 -13.96 0.68 46.40
C SER A 35 -13.38 1.40 47.62
N ASN A 36 -12.12 1.16 48.00
CA ASN A 36 -11.51 1.73 49.20
C ASN A 36 -11.01 3.17 49.00
N ILE A 37 -10.88 3.57 47.73
CA ILE A 37 -10.40 4.91 47.35
C ILE A 37 -11.51 5.78 46.74
N THR A 38 -12.76 5.32 46.82
CA THR A 38 -13.93 6.02 46.24
C THR A 38 -15.05 6.18 47.26
N SER A 39 -15.74 7.32 47.27
CA SER A 39 -16.92 7.56 48.09
C SER A 39 -18.19 6.97 47.54
N ILE A 40 -18.29 6.91 46.21
CA ILE A 40 -19.40 6.34 45.48
C ILE A 40 -18.81 5.60 44.29
N LEU A 41 -19.40 4.42 43.94
CA LEU A 41 -19.16 3.68 42.72
C LEU A 41 -20.47 3.05 42.26
N GLY A 42 -20.89 3.39 41.06
CA GLY A 42 -22.13 2.92 40.45
C GLY A 42 -22.12 3.00 38.93
N ASP A 43 -23.24 2.67 38.32
CA ASP A 43 -23.48 2.83 36.89
C ASP A 43 -24.73 3.68 36.62
N GLY A 44 -25.02 3.88 35.35
CA GLY A 44 -26.21 4.62 34.91
C GLY A 44 -27.47 3.79 34.84
N ILE A 45 -28.38 4.17 33.97
CA ILE A 45 -29.71 3.59 33.82
C ILE A 45 -29.63 2.22 33.15
N HIS A 46 -30.27 1.22 33.71
CA HIS A 46 -30.39 -0.13 33.13
C HIS A 46 -31.53 -0.25 32.10
N GLY A 47 -32.32 0.79 31.90
CA GLY A 47 -33.38 0.88 30.91
C GLY A 47 -33.11 1.93 29.83
N THR A 48 -34.07 2.15 28.96
CA THR A 48 -34.09 3.24 28.00
C THR A 48 -34.90 4.39 28.59
N PRO A 49 -34.31 5.58 28.78
CA PRO A 49 -35.07 6.76 29.23
C PRO A 49 -35.99 7.26 28.12
N GLU A 50 -36.93 8.11 28.47
CA GLU A 50 -37.78 8.79 27.49
C GLU A 50 -36.97 9.87 26.75
N TYR A 51 -36.75 9.63 25.46
CA TYR A 51 -35.95 10.57 24.63
C TYR A 51 -36.78 11.76 24.21
N ASP A 52 -36.15 12.94 24.28
CA ASP A 52 -36.70 14.22 23.83
C ASP A 52 -35.65 14.93 22.94
N ALA A 53 -35.96 15.08 21.65
CA ALA A 53 -35.07 15.75 20.71
C ALA A 53 -34.82 17.23 21.05
N THR A 54 -35.76 17.85 21.75
CA THR A 54 -35.69 19.26 22.20
C THR A 54 -35.08 19.38 23.60
N GLY A 55 -34.82 18.25 24.27
CA GLY A 55 -34.27 18.20 25.61
C GLY A 55 -32.87 18.84 25.71
N THR A 56 -32.53 19.25 26.93
CA THR A 56 -31.30 19.96 27.26
C THR A 56 -30.23 19.06 27.87
N VAL A 57 -30.61 17.85 28.34
CA VAL A 57 -29.73 16.91 29.04
C VAL A 57 -29.34 15.78 28.11
N TYR A 58 -28.04 15.49 27.98
CA TYR A 58 -27.56 14.41 27.12
C TYR A 58 -27.54 13.06 27.85
N PHE A 59 -27.99 12.01 27.17
CA PHE A 59 -27.88 10.62 27.62
C PHE A 59 -26.59 10.00 27.06
N ILE A 60 -25.60 9.82 27.94
CA ILE A 60 -24.28 9.32 27.55
C ILE A 60 -24.06 7.87 27.98
N ASN A 61 -23.29 7.16 27.16
CA ASN A 61 -22.90 5.76 27.35
C ASN A 61 -21.36 5.64 27.24
N GLY A 62 -20.84 4.44 27.40
CA GLY A 62 -19.41 4.16 27.31
C GLY A 62 -18.76 4.63 26.01
N ASN A 63 -19.50 4.67 24.89
CA ASN A 63 -19.03 5.19 23.61
C ASN A 63 -18.92 6.72 23.52
N ASN A 64 -19.35 7.44 24.54
CA ASN A 64 -19.20 8.89 24.70
C ASN A 64 -17.97 9.25 25.56
N LEU A 65 -17.26 8.25 26.10
CA LEU A 65 -16.08 8.44 26.92
C LEU A 65 -14.82 8.30 26.06
N SER A 66 -13.95 9.31 26.05
CA SER A 66 -12.74 9.30 25.23
C SER A 66 -11.68 10.24 25.81
N ASN A 67 -10.45 9.73 25.96
CA ASN A 67 -9.26 10.51 26.32
C ASN A 67 -9.42 11.49 27.51
N GLY A 68 -10.19 11.11 28.52
CA GLY A 68 -10.46 11.93 29.68
C GLY A 68 -11.60 12.95 29.50
N SER A 69 -12.32 12.93 28.39
CA SER A 69 -13.41 13.86 28.09
C SER A 69 -14.70 13.15 27.73
N ILE A 70 -15.85 13.76 28.06
CA ILE A 70 -17.17 13.33 27.58
C ILE A 70 -17.41 13.92 26.19
N GLU A 71 -17.49 13.06 25.18
CA GLU A 71 -17.74 13.48 23.80
C GLU A 71 -19.24 13.46 23.48
N ILE A 72 -19.83 14.61 23.26
CA ILE A 72 -21.19 14.75 22.77
C ILE A 72 -21.18 14.65 21.24
N LYS A 73 -21.62 13.53 20.69
CA LYS A 73 -21.69 13.28 19.26
C LYS A 73 -23.01 13.79 18.66
N ALA A 74 -23.05 14.01 17.36
CA ALA A 74 -24.25 14.49 16.66
C ALA A 74 -25.48 13.59 16.86
N ASN A 75 -25.26 12.30 17.09
CA ASN A 75 -26.31 11.30 17.32
C ASN A 75 -26.55 10.99 18.81
N THR A 76 -25.89 11.71 19.74
CA THR A 76 -26.11 11.54 21.19
C THR A 76 -27.55 11.94 21.53
N LYS A 77 -28.27 11.00 22.15
CA LYS A 77 -29.68 11.21 22.53
C LYS A 77 -29.80 12.22 23.65
N LYS A 78 -30.93 12.90 23.68
CA LYS A 78 -31.28 13.86 24.72
C LYS A 78 -32.54 13.45 25.46
N VAL A 79 -32.72 13.99 26.65
CA VAL A 79 -33.89 13.81 27.50
C VAL A 79 -34.35 15.16 28.06
N SER A 80 -35.58 15.24 28.53
CA SER A 80 -36.07 16.41 29.25
C SER A 80 -35.43 16.52 30.64
N GLU A 81 -35.47 17.72 31.27
CA GLU A 81 -34.99 17.90 32.61
C GLU A 81 -35.77 17.08 33.65
N GLN A 82 -37.07 16.89 33.43
CA GLN A 82 -37.91 16.07 34.31
C GLN A 82 -37.48 14.60 34.28
N GLU A 83 -37.16 14.08 33.08
CA GLU A 83 -36.67 12.69 32.93
C GLU A 83 -35.26 12.57 33.52
N ALA A 84 -34.41 13.57 33.32
CA ALA A 84 -33.05 13.59 33.84
C ALA A 84 -33.02 13.56 35.39
N GLU A 85 -33.90 14.29 36.04
CA GLU A 85 -33.94 14.34 37.52
C GLU A 85 -34.28 12.99 38.16
N LYS A 86 -35.10 12.15 37.50
CA LYS A 86 -35.37 10.75 37.93
C LYS A 86 -34.11 9.89 37.95
N HIS A 87 -33.13 10.21 37.14
CA HIS A 87 -31.94 9.39 36.89
C HIS A 87 -30.61 10.06 37.30
N LYS A 88 -30.70 11.13 38.02
CA LYS A 88 -29.55 11.93 38.48
C LYS A 88 -28.58 11.09 39.29
N ARG A 89 -27.28 11.27 39.04
CA ARG A 89 -26.20 10.67 39.81
C ARG A 89 -25.40 11.77 40.48
N LEU A 90 -24.77 11.47 41.62
CA LEU A 90 -23.93 12.42 42.36
C LEU A 90 -22.55 12.53 41.65
N LEU A 91 -22.50 13.32 40.59
CA LEU A 91 -21.27 13.62 39.85
C LEU A 91 -20.66 14.94 40.37
N ASN A 92 -19.34 14.99 40.48
CA ASN A 92 -18.62 16.18 40.92
C ASN A 92 -17.21 16.24 40.27
N SER A 93 -16.38 17.18 40.66
CA SER A 93 -15.03 17.40 40.10
C SER A 93 -14.06 16.22 40.32
N THR A 94 -14.37 15.29 41.24
CA THR A 94 -13.57 14.08 41.52
C THR A 94 -14.10 12.85 40.76
N THR A 95 -15.18 12.99 40.00
CA THR A 95 -15.80 11.89 39.29
C THR A 95 -14.93 11.45 38.08
N VAL A 96 -14.69 10.14 38.06
CA VAL A 96 -14.13 9.44 36.90
C VAL A 96 -15.23 8.53 36.33
N LEU A 97 -15.35 8.57 35.03
CA LEU A 97 -16.28 7.72 34.26
C LEU A 97 -15.45 6.68 33.49
N VAL A 98 -15.88 5.42 33.48
CA VAL A 98 -15.23 4.36 32.73
C VAL A 98 -16.23 3.48 32.01
N SER A 99 -15.92 3.13 30.78
CA SER A 99 -16.77 2.23 29.99
C SER A 99 -16.61 0.78 30.45
N ILE A 100 -17.73 0.16 30.87
CA ILE A 100 -17.78 -1.22 31.42
C ILE A 100 -18.55 -2.19 30.54
N ASN A 101 -19.10 -1.73 29.42
CA ASN A 101 -19.90 -2.58 28.52
C ASN A 101 -19.57 -2.25 27.06
N GLY A 102 -19.37 -3.27 26.22
CA GLY A 102 -18.97 -3.15 24.82
C GLY A 102 -17.50 -2.79 24.70
N THR A 103 -17.17 -1.54 24.46
CA THR A 103 -15.78 -1.05 24.50
C THR A 103 -15.38 -0.85 25.94
N LEU A 104 -14.48 -1.68 26.48
CA LEU A 104 -14.04 -1.60 27.88
C LEU A 104 -12.87 -0.60 28.03
N GLY A 105 -12.86 0.12 29.17
CA GLY A 105 -11.70 0.92 29.58
C GLY A 105 -11.61 2.33 29.00
N ASN A 106 -12.57 2.82 28.24
CA ASN A 106 -12.60 4.24 27.86
C ASN A 106 -12.89 5.08 29.11
N VAL A 107 -12.09 6.12 29.33
CA VAL A 107 -12.16 6.96 30.52
C VAL A 107 -12.53 8.40 30.15
N ALA A 108 -13.37 9.02 31.00
CA ALA A 108 -13.65 10.46 30.96
C ALA A 108 -13.71 11.04 32.40
N PHE A 109 -13.51 12.34 32.52
CA PHE A 109 -13.73 13.09 33.72
C PHE A 109 -14.99 13.93 33.57
N TYR A 110 -15.79 14.01 34.65
CA TYR A 110 -16.91 14.91 34.68
C TYR A 110 -16.41 16.35 34.99
N ASN A 111 -16.76 17.30 34.16
CA ASN A 111 -16.37 18.69 34.25
C ASN A 111 -17.59 19.64 34.28
N GLY A 112 -18.75 19.14 34.75
CA GLY A 112 -19.98 19.92 34.84
C GLY A 112 -20.93 19.78 33.65
N GLU A 113 -20.71 18.81 32.78
CA GLU A 113 -21.58 18.54 31.62
C GLU A 113 -23.00 18.19 32.08
N ASN A 114 -24.01 18.67 31.33
CA ASN A 114 -25.42 18.36 31.61
C ASN A 114 -25.78 16.99 31.04
N VAL A 115 -25.53 15.94 31.83
CA VAL A 115 -25.63 14.55 31.37
C VAL A 115 -26.32 13.62 32.39
N ILE A 116 -26.98 12.58 31.86
CA ILE A 116 -27.34 11.37 32.59
C ILE A 116 -26.61 10.18 32.00
N LEU A 117 -26.36 9.15 32.84
CA LEU A 117 -25.54 8.00 32.49
C LEU A 117 -26.37 6.79 32.10
N GLY A 118 -26.02 6.10 31.01
CA GLY A 118 -26.50 4.79 30.68
C GLY A 118 -25.67 3.68 31.35
N LYS A 119 -26.16 2.46 31.36
CA LYS A 119 -25.59 1.29 32.05
C LYS A 119 -24.15 0.94 31.65
N SER A 120 -23.70 1.40 30.48
CA SER A 120 -22.35 1.13 29.99
C SER A 120 -21.29 2.10 30.53
N ALA A 121 -21.69 3.13 31.25
CA ALA A 121 -20.83 4.11 31.91
C ALA A 121 -20.84 3.89 33.43
N CYS A 122 -19.81 3.24 33.97
CA CYS A 122 -19.54 3.22 35.40
C CYS A 122 -18.97 4.58 35.82
N TYR A 123 -19.39 5.07 36.97
CA TYR A 123 -18.84 6.30 37.58
C TYR A 123 -18.38 6.01 39.00
N PHE A 124 -17.38 6.75 39.43
CA PHE A 124 -16.92 6.75 40.83
C PHE A 124 -16.28 8.08 41.20
N ASN A 125 -16.47 8.48 42.46
CA ASN A 125 -15.92 9.72 43.03
C ASN A 125 -14.69 9.38 43.86
N LEU A 126 -13.53 9.86 43.46
CA LEU A 126 -12.28 9.62 44.16
C LEU A 126 -12.27 10.36 45.50
N MET A 127 -11.65 9.73 46.51
CA MET A 127 -11.42 10.27 47.84
C MET A 127 -9.93 10.51 48.08
N GLY A 128 -9.64 11.38 49.05
CA GLY A 128 -8.28 11.67 49.46
C GLY A 128 -7.43 12.34 48.38
N ASN A 129 -6.14 12.19 48.51
CA ASN A 129 -5.16 12.77 47.58
C ASN A 129 -4.81 11.79 46.46
N ILE A 130 -5.81 11.37 45.67
CA ILE A 130 -5.60 10.52 44.50
C ILE A 130 -5.90 11.33 43.27
N ASP A 131 -4.92 11.38 42.36
CA ASP A 131 -5.04 12.13 41.12
C ASP A 131 -5.85 11.34 40.07
N LYS A 132 -6.90 11.98 39.56
CA LYS A 132 -7.75 11.35 38.52
C LYS A 132 -7.01 10.99 37.21
N GLN A 133 -5.96 11.74 36.86
CA GLN A 133 -5.13 11.43 35.71
C GLN A 133 -4.30 10.15 35.94
N TYR A 134 -3.80 9.96 37.17
CA TYR A 134 -3.12 8.72 37.54
C TYR A 134 -4.06 7.51 37.41
N ILE A 135 -5.28 7.62 37.92
CA ILE A 135 -6.29 6.55 37.79
C ILE A 135 -6.66 6.31 36.34
N LYS A 136 -6.82 7.37 35.53
CA LYS A 136 -7.04 7.23 34.09
C LYS A 136 -5.95 6.36 33.44
N HIS A 137 -4.69 6.67 33.70
CA HIS A 137 -3.58 5.90 33.14
C HIS A 137 -3.60 4.43 33.59
N ILE A 138 -3.95 4.12 34.84
CA ILE A 138 -4.12 2.73 35.28
C ILE A 138 -5.25 2.03 34.49
N LEU A 139 -6.40 2.67 34.32
CA LEU A 139 -7.54 2.12 33.61
C LEU A 139 -7.30 1.97 32.08
N GLU A 140 -6.31 2.65 31.53
CA GLU A 140 -5.88 2.55 30.13
C GLU A 140 -4.77 1.51 29.91
N THR A 141 -4.26 0.86 30.98
CA THR A 141 -3.23 -0.19 30.87
C THR A 141 -3.81 -1.53 30.41
N GLU A 142 -2.93 -2.36 29.89
CA GLU A 142 -3.23 -3.76 29.61
C GLU A 142 -3.65 -4.52 30.89
N TYR A 143 -3.06 -4.19 32.02
CA TYR A 143 -3.44 -4.74 33.34
C TYR A 143 -4.94 -4.60 33.64
N PHE A 144 -5.52 -3.39 33.48
CA PHE A 144 -6.96 -3.22 33.64
C PHE A 144 -7.74 -3.94 32.55
N THR A 145 -7.28 -3.88 31.31
CA THR A 145 -7.97 -4.51 30.18
C THR A 145 -8.08 -6.03 30.35
N GLU A 146 -7.02 -6.69 30.78
CA GLU A 146 -7.01 -8.13 31.07
C GLU A 146 -7.87 -8.46 32.28
N TYR A 147 -7.74 -7.73 33.38
CA TYR A 147 -8.61 -7.88 34.53
C TYR A 147 -10.08 -7.75 34.13
N ALA A 148 -10.44 -6.69 33.42
CA ALA A 148 -11.79 -6.43 32.98
C ALA A 148 -12.34 -7.55 32.08
N LYS A 149 -11.52 -8.12 31.19
CA LYS A 149 -11.90 -9.29 30.35
C LYS A 149 -12.15 -10.53 31.18
N ASN A 150 -11.35 -10.77 32.22
CA ASN A 150 -11.44 -11.96 33.06
C ASN A 150 -12.69 -11.94 33.98
N VAL A 151 -13.05 -10.78 34.50
CA VAL A 151 -14.24 -10.63 35.37
C VAL A 151 -15.52 -10.34 34.59
N ALA A 152 -15.42 -10.01 33.30
CA ALA A 152 -16.57 -9.68 32.48
C ALA A 152 -17.49 -10.89 32.26
N THR A 153 -18.79 -10.63 32.29
CA THR A 153 -19.85 -11.56 31.92
C THR A 153 -20.39 -11.28 30.53
N GLY A 154 -21.11 -12.22 29.94
CA GLY A 154 -21.70 -12.09 28.60
C GLY A 154 -20.86 -12.71 27.49
N SER A 155 -21.53 -13.44 26.59
CA SER A 155 -20.86 -14.12 25.46
C SER A 155 -20.62 -13.20 24.28
N THR A 156 -21.62 -12.40 23.91
CA THR A 156 -21.58 -11.53 22.72
C THR A 156 -21.08 -10.12 23.05
N ILE A 157 -21.57 -9.54 24.12
CA ILE A 157 -21.15 -8.22 24.61
C ILE A 157 -20.60 -8.38 26.03
N LYS A 158 -19.31 -8.12 26.18
CA LYS A 158 -18.65 -8.18 27.49
C LYS A 158 -19.16 -7.07 28.38
N ASN A 159 -19.49 -7.40 29.65
CA ASN A 159 -19.92 -6.46 30.66
C ASN A 159 -19.17 -6.72 31.97
N VAL A 160 -18.45 -5.72 32.45
CA VAL A 160 -17.77 -5.77 33.75
C VAL A 160 -18.79 -5.47 34.85
N PRO A 161 -19.10 -6.41 35.74
CA PRO A 161 -20.06 -6.16 36.81
C PRO A 161 -19.48 -5.13 37.82
N LEU A 162 -20.35 -4.36 38.48
CA LEU A 162 -19.92 -3.38 39.48
C LEU A 162 -19.10 -4.01 40.61
N ALA A 163 -19.37 -5.27 40.98
CA ALA A 163 -18.53 -6.00 41.95
C ALA A 163 -17.09 -6.16 41.44
N GLY A 164 -16.91 -6.45 40.14
CA GLY A 164 -15.59 -6.49 39.51
C GLY A 164 -14.90 -5.12 39.60
N MET A 165 -15.60 -4.04 39.28
CA MET A 165 -15.03 -2.69 39.42
C MET A 165 -14.63 -2.37 40.87
N ARG A 166 -15.46 -2.70 41.87
CA ARG A 166 -15.14 -2.48 43.30
C ARG A 166 -13.90 -3.24 43.72
N ASN A 167 -13.73 -4.46 43.25
CA ASN A 167 -12.63 -5.35 43.65
C ASN A 167 -11.32 -5.12 42.87
N PHE A 168 -11.32 -4.29 41.83
CA PHE A 168 -10.12 -4.00 41.06
C PHE A 168 -9.04 -3.42 41.97
N LEU A 169 -7.85 -4.05 41.97
CA LEU A 169 -6.69 -3.62 42.74
C LEU A 169 -5.95 -2.50 41.99
N ILE A 170 -5.69 -1.42 42.73
CA ILE A 170 -4.97 -0.24 42.21
C ILE A 170 -3.70 -0.05 43.03
N PRO A 171 -2.53 0.04 42.38
CA PRO A 171 -1.30 0.41 43.08
C PRO A 171 -1.32 1.90 43.35
N VAL A 172 -1.22 2.30 44.63
CA VAL A 172 -1.36 3.69 45.07
C VAL A 172 -0.01 4.21 45.56
N PRO A 173 0.71 5.02 44.75
CA PRO A 173 1.89 5.75 45.20
C PRO A 173 1.54 6.96 46.04
N PRO A 174 2.50 7.55 46.80
CA PRO A 174 2.35 8.88 47.36
C PRO A 174 1.98 9.92 46.29
N ILE A 175 1.18 10.95 46.66
CA ILE A 175 0.66 11.94 45.71
C ILE A 175 1.76 12.63 44.87
N THR A 176 2.88 12.95 45.48
CA THR A 176 4.02 13.55 44.79
C THR A 176 4.62 12.64 43.72
N GLU A 177 4.53 11.32 43.93
CA GLU A 177 4.98 10.33 42.99
C GLU A 177 3.94 10.10 41.84
N GLN A 178 2.64 10.11 42.17
CA GLN A 178 1.59 10.13 41.15
C GLN A 178 1.82 11.26 40.13
N HIS A 179 2.07 12.48 40.61
CA HIS A 179 2.37 13.64 39.78
C HIS A 179 3.64 13.46 38.94
N ARG A 180 4.71 12.88 39.53
CA ARG A 180 5.94 12.59 38.76
C ARG A 180 5.70 11.57 37.62
N ILE A 181 4.89 10.54 37.89
CA ILE A 181 4.50 9.54 36.89
C ILE A 181 3.73 10.19 35.74
N ILE A 182 2.71 11.00 36.07
CA ILE A 182 1.90 11.71 35.07
C ILE A 182 2.79 12.60 34.19
N LEU A 183 3.67 13.40 34.77
CA LEU A 183 4.59 14.26 34.03
C LEU A 183 5.57 13.48 33.15
N ALA A 184 6.06 12.33 33.63
CA ALA A 184 6.93 11.46 32.84
C ALA A 184 6.18 10.87 31.64
N MET A 185 4.94 10.43 31.81
CA MET A 185 4.11 9.90 30.72
C MET A 185 3.81 10.96 29.66
N VAL A 186 3.50 12.20 30.06
CA VAL A 186 3.28 13.31 29.10
C VAL A 186 4.54 13.59 28.29
N ARG A 187 5.73 13.60 28.92
CA ARG A 187 7.01 13.79 28.21
C ARG A 187 7.31 12.65 27.23
N LEU A 188 7.07 11.41 27.66
CA LEU A 188 7.28 10.23 26.82
C LEU A 188 6.32 10.22 25.62
N ALA A 189 5.04 10.51 25.84
CA ALA A 189 4.05 10.60 24.75
C ALA A 189 4.49 11.62 23.69
N HIS A 190 4.98 12.79 24.10
CA HIS A 190 5.49 13.80 23.18
C HIS A 190 6.71 13.31 22.39
N SER A 191 7.62 12.59 23.04
CA SER A 191 8.78 12.00 22.37
C SER A 191 8.42 10.89 21.40
N ILE A 192 7.43 10.06 21.73
CA ILE A 192 6.90 8.99 20.85
C ILE A 192 6.28 9.58 19.58
N VAL A 193 5.48 10.64 19.70
CA VAL A 193 4.89 11.32 18.54
C VAL A 193 6.00 11.83 17.60
N ARG A 194 7.01 12.51 18.14
CA ARG A 194 8.14 13.00 17.34
C ARG A 194 8.93 11.88 16.67
N TYR A 195 9.14 10.78 17.36
CA TYR A 195 9.81 9.60 16.80
C TYR A 195 9.00 9.01 15.64
N ASN A 196 7.70 8.81 15.81
CA ASN A 196 6.83 8.26 14.77
C ASN A 196 6.78 9.15 13.53
N ASP A 197 6.73 10.48 13.71
CA ASP A 197 6.78 11.45 12.60
C ASP A 197 8.12 11.35 11.83
N ALA A 198 9.23 11.24 12.56
CA ALA A 198 10.55 11.10 11.95
C ALA A 198 10.69 9.76 11.21
N GLN A 199 10.20 8.66 11.80
CA GLN A 199 10.22 7.32 11.19
C GLN A 199 9.38 7.29 9.92
N THR A 200 8.16 7.84 9.96
CA THR A 200 7.28 7.91 8.77
C THR A 200 7.93 8.69 7.62
N LYS A 201 8.60 9.81 7.93
CA LYS A 201 9.33 10.59 6.92
C LYS A 201 10.51 9.80 6.34
N LEU A 202 11.22 9.06 7.16
CA LEU A 202 12.35 8.23 6.73
C LEU A 202 11.88 7.10 5.80
N ASP A 203 10.81 6.42 6.16
CA ASP A 203 10.23 5.33 5.35
C ASP A 203 9.74 5.84 3.99
N LEU A 204 9.07 7.00 3.97
CA LEU A 204 8.66 7.66 2.74
C LEU A 204 9.86 8.03 1.87
N LEU A 205 10.93 8.59 2.47
CA LEU A 205 12.14 8.96 1.76
C LEU A 205 12.83 7.74 1.15
N ASN A 206 12.97 6.64 1.90
CA ASN A 206 13.59 5.41 1.43
C ASN A 206 12.82 4.81 0.25
N ASN A 207 11.49 4.76 0.32
CA ASN A 207 10.65 4.27 -0.78
C ASN A 207 10.78 5.12 -2.05
N VAL A 208 10.76 6.46 -1.91
CA VAL A 208 10.93 7.38 -3.05
C VAL A 208 12.33 7.30 -3.62
N LEU A 209 13.36 7.10 -2.80
CA LEU A 209 14.75 6.98 -3.24
C LEU A 209 14.94 5.73 -4.10
N ASN A 210 14.46 4.56 -3.64
CA ASN A 210 14.57 3.30 -4.38
C ASN A 210 13.91 3.38 -5.75
N GLU A 211 12.71 3.97 -5.84
CA GLU A 211 12.02 4.17 -7.12
C GLU A 211 12.77 5.13 -8.05
N LYS A 212 13.37 6.20 -7.51
CA LYS A 212 14.19 7.13 -8.29
C LYS A 212 15.48 6.47 -8.78
N LEU A 213 16.13 5.67 -7.92
CA LEU A 213 17.35 4.95 -8.30
C LEU A 213 17.07 3.93 -9.41
N LYS A 214 15.99 3.14 -9.32
CA LYS A 214 15.58 2.23 -10.39
C LYS A 214 15.37 2.96 -11.73
N LYS A 215 14.70 4.11 -11.71
CA LYS A 215 14.50 4.94 -12.92
C LYS A 215 15.81 5.47 -13.46
N SER A 216 16.73 5.93 -12.60
CA SER A 216 18.04 6.41 -13.00
C SER A 216 18.87 5.30 -13.65
N VAL A 217 18.92 4.10 -13.06
CA VAL A 217 19.60 2.93 -13.62
C VAL A 217 19.09 2.61 -15.03
N LEU A 218 17.77 2.61 -15.23
CA LEU A 218 17.19 2.36 -16.56
C LEU A 218 17.55 3.47 -17.55
N GLN A 219 17.57 4.72 -17.11
CA GLN A 219 17.94 5.84 -17.97
C GLN A 219 19.42 5.77 -18.40
N GLU A 220 20.33 5.47 -17.47
CA GLU A 220 21.75 5.25 -17.77
C GLU A 220 21.94 4.04 -18.71
N ALA A 221 21.16 2.99 -18.53
CA ALA A 221 21.19 1.80 -19.38
C ALA A 221 20.89 2.11 -20.86
N ILE A 222 19.79 2.85 -21.12
CA ILE A 222 19.38 3.16 -22.49
C ILE A 222 20.21 4.27 -23.14
N GLN A 223 21.02 5.00 -22.38
CA GLN A 223 21.97 6.00 -22.86
C GLN A 223 23.38 5.44 -23.07
N GLY A 224 23.61 4.15 -22.78
CA GLY A 224 24.93 3.53 -22.91
C GLY A 224 25.95 3.94 -21.85
N LYS A 225 25.48 4.38 -20.68
CA LYS A 225 26.32 4.83 -19.55
C LYS A 225 26.43 3.80 -18.43
N LEU A 226 25.59 2.76 -18.44
CA LEU A 226 25.52 1.78 -17.36
C LEU A 226 26.68 0.78 -17.38
N VAL A 227 27.18 0.42 -18.55
CA VAL A 227 28.32 -0.47 -18.75
C VAL A 227 29.32 0.14 -19.74
N PRO A 228 30.63 -0.17 -19.64
CA PRO A 228 31.61 0.33 -20.62
C PRO A 228 31.35 -0.25 -22.00
N GLN A 229 31.58 0.51 -23.07
CA GLN A 229 31.63 0.02 -24.45
C GLN A 229 32.92 -0.75 -24.68
N LEU A 230 32.82 -1.93 -25.28
CA LEU A 230 33.97 -2.79 -25.60
C LEU A 230 34.15 -2.89 -27.12
N ALA A 231 35.32 -2.52 -27.62
CA ALA A 231 35.59 -2.51 -29.07
C ALA A 231 35.45 -3.89 -29.73
N GLU A 232 35.76 -4.96 -28.98
CA GLU A 232 35.63 -6.34 -29.44
C GLU A 232 34.18 -6.81 -29.67
N GLU A 233 33.19 -6.05 -29.20
CA GLU A 233 31.76 -6.38 -29.39
C GLU A 233 31.21 -5.88 -30.75
N GLY A 234 32.01 -5.14 -31.53
CA GLY A 234 31.63 -4.58 -32.82
C GLY A 234 30.65 -3.41 -32.71
N THR A 235 29.96 -3.10 -33.77
CA THR A 235 28.97 -2.00 -33.83
C THR A 235 27.57 -2.52 -34.21
N ALA A 236 26.56 -1.86 -33.70
CA ALA A 236 25.17 -2.15 -34.10
C ALA A 236 24.92 -1.80 -35.59
N GLN A 237 25.65 -0.84 -36.14
CA GLN A 237 25.56 -0.47 -37.56
C GLN A 237 25.98 -1.64 -38.48
N GLU A 238 27.11 -2.29 -38.18
CA GLU A 238 27.57 -3.48 -38.90
C GLU A 238 26.54 -4.60 -38.85
N LEU A 239 25.90 -4.85 -37.72
CA LEU A 239 24.85 -5.83 -37.56
C LEU A 239 23.61 -5.48 -38.41
N LEU A 240 23.19 -4.23 -38.44
CA LEU A 240 22.06 -3.77 -39.28
C LEU A 240 22.34 -3.94 -40.77
N GLU A 241 23.58 -3.69 -41.21
CA GLU A 241 24.01 -3.87 -42.60
C GLU A 241 24.03 -5.36 -42.98
N GLN A 242 24.52 -6.24 -42.12
CA GLN A 242 24.48 -7.70 -42.35
C GLN A 242 23.05 -8.20 -42.51
N ILE A 243 22.11 -7.79 -41.65
CA ILE A 243 20.71 -8.20 -41.77
C ILE A 243 20.06 -7.64 -43.02
N LYS A 244 20.38 -6.42 -43.40
CA LYS A 244 19.89 -5.89 -44.67
C LYS A 244 20.32 -6.76 -45.83
N ALA A 245 21.60 -7.15 -45.89
CA ALA A 245 22.11 -8.04 -46.89
C ALA A 245 21.43 -9.42 -46.86
N GLU A 246 21.18 -9.96 -45.69
CA GLU A 246 20.44 -11.22 -45.51
C GLU A 246 18.97 -11.11 -46.00
N LYS A 247 18.26 -10.02 -45.64
CA LYS A 247 16.90 -9.76 -46.13
C LYS A 247 16.87 -9.65 -47.66
N GLU A 248 17.83 -8.97 -48.28
CA GLU A 248 17.95 -8.86 -49.72
C GLU A 248 18.14 -10.24 -50.38
N LYS A 249 18.94 -11.10 -49.76
CA LYS A 249 19.15 -12.50 -50.21
C LYS A 249 17.83 -13.31 -50.12
N LEU A 250 17.17 -13.26 -48.96
CA LEU A 250 15.91 -13.97 -48.73
C LEU A 250 14.77 -13.50 -49.65
N VAL A 251 14.74 -12.22 -50.01
CA VAL A 251 13.78 -11.69 -51.01
C VAL A 251 14.11 -12.22 -52.42
N LYS A 252 15.40 -12.26 -52.79
CA LYS A 252 15.83 -12.87 -54.08
C LYS A 252 15.49 -14.35 -54.17
N GLU A 253 15.57 -15.07 -53.05
CA GLU A 253 15.23 -16.49 -52.96
C GLU A 253 13.69 -16.74 -52.87
N GLY A 254 12.86 -15.69 -52.87
CA GLY A 254 11.40 -15.80 -52.76
C GLY A 254 10.89 -16.18 -51.36
N LYS A 255 11.78 -16.27 -50.37
CA LYS A 255 11.44 -16.63 -49.00
C LYS A 255 10.89 -15.44 -48.20
N LEU A 256 11.15 -14.20 -48.62
CA LEU A 256 10.66 -12.98 -48.02
C LEU A 256 9.95 -12.10 -49.08
N LYS A 257 8.89 -11.40 -48.66
CA LYS A 257 8.20 -10.44 -49.52
C LYS A 257 9.07 -9.19 -49.73
N LYS A 258 9.01 -8.56 -50.91
CA LYS A 258 9.72 -7.29 -51.19
C LYS A 258 9.42 -6.17 -50.23
N SER A 259 8.25 -6.17 -49.59
CA SER A 259 7.86 -5.23 -48.55
C SER A 259 8.74 -5.31 -47.30
N ALA A 260 9.46 -6.38 -47.06
CA ALA A 260 10.39 -6.53 -45.96
C ALA A 260 11.68 -5.67 -46.11
N LEU A 261 11.93 -5.15 -47.32
CA LEU A 261 13.01 -4.23 -47.61
C LEU A 261 12.63 -2.76 -47.41
N ASN A 262 11.39 -2.47 -47.03
CA ASN A 262 10.92 -1.10 -46.78
C ASN A 262 11.18 -0.65 -45.32
N ASP A 263 12.02 -1.35 -44.58
CA ASP A 263 12.46 -0.92 -43.27
C ASP A 263 13.26 0.39 -43.41
N SER A 264 13.07 1.28 -42.42
CA SER A 264 13.84 2.51 -42.37
C SER A 264 15.26 2.27 -41.84
N ILE A 265 16.20 3.06 -42.31
CA ILE A 265 17.58 3.09 -41.83
C ILE A 265 17.84 4.46 -41.25
N ILE A 266 18.27 4.51 -39.98
CA ILE A 266 18.63 5.74 -39.29
C ILE A 266 20.13 5.81 -39.20
N PHE A 267 20.71 6.94 -39.61
CA PHE A 267 22.15 7.18 -39.60
C PHE A 267 22.46 8.63 -39.25
N ARG A 268 23.69 8.88 -38.77
CA ARG A 268 24.21 10.23 -38.50
C ARG A 268 24.97 10.70 -39.73
N GLY A 269 24.62 11.89 -40.22
CA GLY A 269 25.32 12.52 -41.35
C GLY A 269 26.62 13.23 -40.92
N ASP A 270 27.40 13.68 -41.90
CA ASP A 270 28.66 14.41 -41.67
C ASP A 270 28.43 15.77 -41.00
N ASP A 271 27.20 16.28 -41.07
CA ASP A 271 26.74 17.51 -40.40
C ASP A 271 26.27 17.27 -38.95
N ASN A 272 26.51 16.08 -38.41
CA ASN A 272 26.10 15.66 -37.07
C ASN A 272 24.57 15.56 -36.85
N LYS A 273 23.79 15.62 -37.92
CA LYS A 273 22.31 15.42 -37.85
C LYS A 273 21.95 13.97 -38.07
N TYR A 274 20.78 13.61 -37.56
CA TYR A 274 20.23 12.26 -37.76
C TYR A 274 19.23 12.24 -38.92
N TYR A 275 19.40 11.30 -39.81
CA TYR A 275 18.55 11.10 -40.98
C TYR A 275 17.91 9.74 -40.99
N GLU A 276 16.64 9.68 -41.39
CA GLU A 276 15.92 8.42 -41.63
C GLU A 276 15.71 8.24 -43.14
N LYS A 277 16.22 7.15 -43.67
CA LYS A 277 16.05 6.76 -45.09
C LYS A 277 15.01 5.64 -45.23
N ILE A 278 13.94 5.91 -45.97
CA ILE A 278 12.88 4.95 -46.30
C ILE A 278 12.82 4.86 -47.82
N GLY A 279 13.32 3.75 -48.38
CA GLY A 279 13.46 3.60 -49.81
C GLY A 279 14.35 4.71 -50.40
N LYS A 280 13.76 5.58 -51.26
CA LYS A 280 14.48 6.73 -51.87
C LYS A 280 14.36 8.04 -51.09
N LYS A 281 13.50 8.10 -50.11
CA LYS A 281 13.27 9.32 -49.31
C LYS A 281 14.19 9.36 -48.09
N CYS A 282 14.82 10.51 -47.88
CA CYS A 282 15.65 10.78 -46.71
C CYS A 282 15.05 11.98 -46.00
N VAL A 283 14.86 11.89 -44.70
CA VAL A 283 14.22 12.90 -43.84
C VAL A 283 15.12 13.19 -42.66
N ASP A 284 15.33 14.47 -42.32
CA ASP A 284 15.98 14.89 -41.08
C ASP A 284 15.05 14.59 -39.90
N ILE A 285 15.53 13.79 -38.95
CA ILE A 285 14.81 13.38 -37.72
C ILE A 285 15.55 13.81 -36.44
N THR A 286 16.46 14.75 -36.56
CA THR A 286 17.30 15.19 -35.44
C THR A 286 16.46 15.61 -34.22
N ASP A 287 15.35 16.30 -34.44
CA ASP A 287 14.42 16.73 -33.39
C ASP A 287 13.62 15.57 -32.73
N GLU A 288 13.60 14.38 -33.37
CA GLU A 288 12.96 13.20 -32.79
C GLU A 288 13.91 12.39 -31.89
N ILE A 289 15.21 12.61 -31.97
CA ILE A 289 16.23 11.90 -31.17
C ILE A 289 16.13 12.34 -29.71
N PRO A 290 15.79 11.44 -28.80
CA PRO A 290 15.51 11.82 -27.40
C PRO A 290 16.80 12.12 -26.58
N PHE A 291 17.94 11.56 -26.98
CA PHE A 291 19.26 11.72 -26.32
C PHE A 291 20.39 11.19 -27.20
N GLU A 292 21.62 11.55 -26.90
CA GLU A 292 22.82 11.03 -27.57
C GLU A 292 23.10 9.59 -27.10
N ILE A 293 23.61 8.77 -28.01
CA ILE A 293 24.03 7.38 -27.77
C ILE A 293 25.49 7.18 -28.12
N PRO A 294 26.18 6.14 -27.60
CA PRO A 294 27.55 5.80 -27.98
C PRO A 294 27.69 5.55 -29.49
N ASN A 295 28.88 5.81 -30.04
CA ASN A 295 29.14 5.69 -31.49
C ASN A 295 29.03 4.26 -32.04
N ASN A 296 29.15 3.24 -31.19
CA ASN A 296 28.95 1.83 -31.53
C ASN A 296 27.48 1.39 -31.49
N TRP A 297 26.55 2.29 -31.08
CA TRP A 297 25.11 2.02 -31.08
C TRP A 297 24.44 2.59 -32.34
N ALA A 298 23.24 2.10 -32.61
CA ALA A 298 22.41 2.62 -33.70
C ALA A 298 20.98 2.91 -33.21
N TRP A 299 20.30 3.86 -33.84
CA TRP A 299 18.86 4.07 -33.66
C TRP A 299 18.04 3.23 -34.63
N SER A 300 16.89 2.71 -34.17
CA SER A 300 15.91 2.07 -35.04
C SER A 300 14.48 2.37 -34.59
N ARG A 301 13.49 2.16 -35.46
CA ARG A 301 12.07 2.20 -35.08
C ARG A 301 11.64 0.85 -34.49
N LEU A 302 10.76 0.87 -33.46
CA LEU A 302 10.21 -0.38 -32.93
C LEU A 302 9.51 -1.21 -34.00
N SER A 303 8.81 -0.58 -34.96
CA SER A 303 8.17 -1.28 -36.07
C SER A 303 9.15 -1.97 -37.03
N SER A 304 10.39 -1.47 -37.14
CA SER A 304 11.44 -2.14 -37.90
C SER A 304 11.96 -3.39 -37.19
N MET A 305 12.07 -3.34 -35.86
CA MET A 305 12.62 -4.40 -35.01
C MET A 305 11.58 -5.45 -34.61
N CYS A 306 10.35 -5.03 -34.34
CA CYS A 306 9.31 -5.87 -33.74
C CYS A 306 8.08 -6.00 -34.64
N SER A 307 7.40 -7.12 -34.55
CA SER A 307 6.00 -7.26 -34.88
C SER A 307 5.18 -6.72 -33.70
N ILE A 308 4.18 -5.86 -33.96
CA ILE A 308 3.37 -5.24 -32.93
C ILE A 308 1.91 -5.63 -33.14
N VAL A 309 1.36 -6.39 -32.19
CA VAL A 309 0.00 -6.92 -32.24
C VAL A 309 -0.83 -6.30 -31.14
N ASN A 310 -1.95 -5.64 -31.48
CA ASN A 310 -2.91 -5.17 -30.49
C ASN A 310 -3.79 -6.32 -30.02
N GLY A 311 -4.03 -6.40 -28.72
CA GLY A 311 -4.91 -7.38 -28.13
C GLY A 311 -6.39 -7.10 -28.39
N PHE A 312 -7.23 -8.02 -27.94
CA PHE A 312 -8.68 -7.95 -28.12
C PHE A 312 -9.41 -8.66 -26.98
N THR A 313 -10.70 -8.39 -26.83
CA THR A 313 -11.56 -9.12 -25.89
C THR A 313 -12.66 -9.84 -26.68
N PRO A 314 -12.73 -11.17 -26.63
CA PRO A 314 -13.87 -11.91 -27.17
C PRO A 314 -15.17 -11.50 -26.49
N LEU A 315 -16.31 -11.65 -27.16
CA LEU A 315 -17.63 -11.36 -26.58
C LEU A 315 -17.82 -12.16 -25.30
N ARG A 316 -18.04 -11.45 -24.18
CA ARG A 316 -18.19 -12.07 -22.85
C ARG A 316 -19.46 -12.90 -22.71
N SER A 317 -20.50 -12.57 -23.48
CA SER A 317 -21.77 -13.30 -23.51
C SER A 317 -21.71 -14.65 -24.23
N GLU A 318 -20.65 -14.92 -25.00
CA GLU A 318 -20.47 -16.14 -25.78
C GLU A 318 -19.62 -17.14 -24.99
N SER A 319 -20.25 -18.07 -24.30
CA SER A 319 -19.57 -19.08 -23.46
C SER A 319 -18.59 -19.94 -24.28
N ARG A 320 -18.90 -20.23 -25.57
CA ARG A 320 -18.02 -20.97 -26.50
C ARG A 320 -16.63 -20.34 -26.68
N PHE A 321 -16.45 -19.05 -26.37
CA PHE A 321 -15.14 -18.39 -26.46
C PHE A 321 -14.32 -18.53 -25.17
N TRP A 322 -14.97 -18.92 -24.06
CA TRP A 322 -14.36 -18.92 -22.73
C TRP A 322 -14.32 -20.29 -22.06
N ASP A 323 -15.32 -21.13 -22.33
CA ASP A 323 -15.44 -22.44 -21.69
C ASP A 323 -14.42 -23.42 -22.28
N CYS A 324 -13.67 -24.10 -21.42
CA CYS A 324 -12.60 -25.04 -21.79
C CYS A 324 -11.50 -24.42 -22.68
N GLY A 325 -11.24 -23.10 -22.53
CA GLY A 325 -10.18 -22.41 -23.27
C GLY A 325 -8.79 -22.99 -23.02
N THR A 326 -8.00 -23.09 -24.08
CA THR A 326 -6.61 -23.60 -24.09
C THR A 326 -5.59 -22.49 -24.28
N ILE A 327 -5.96 -21.40 -24.98
CA ILE A 327 -5.09 -20.27 -25.30
C ILE A 327 -5.07 -19.29 -24.13
N ASN A 328 -3.88 -18.99 -23.61
CA ASN A 328 -3.69 -18.02 -22.55
C ASN A 328 -4.15 -16.62 -22.98
N TRP A 329 -5.01 -15.98 -22.21
CA TRP A 329 -5.53 -14.63 -22.46
C TRP A 329 -5.14 -13.68 -21.33
N PHE A 330 -4.21 -12.78 -21.62
CA PHE A 330 -3.53 -11.94 -20.67
C PHE A 330 -4.25 -10.61 -20.42
N THR A 331 -4.25 -10.17 -19.16
CA THR A 331 -4.80 -8.89 -18.70
C THR A 331 -3.89 -8.23 -17.66
N VAL A 332 -4.20 -6.99 -17.28
CA VAL A 332 -3.47 -6.28 -16.22
C VAL A 332 -3.55 -6.99 -14.84
N GLU A 333 -4.57 -7.83 -14.65
CA GLU A 333 -4.73 -8.61 -13.41
C GLU A 333 -3.61 -9.64 -13.25
N ASP A 334 -3.11 -10.20 -14.36
CA ASP A 334 -2.02 -11.17 -14.33
C ASP A 334 -0.71 -10.51 -13.84
N ILE A 335 -0.45 -9.24 -14.19
CA ILE A 335 0.69 -8.49 -13.64
C ILE A 335 0.54 -8.31 -12.11
N LYS A 336 -0.66 -8.01 -11.62
CA LYS A 336 -0.91 -7.84 -10.18
C LYS A 336 -0.70 -9.13 -9.37
N ASN A 337 -1.00 -10.28 -10.00
CA ASN A 337 -0.96 -11.58 -9.32
C ASN A 337 0.44 -12.20 -9.28
N GLN A 338 1.27 -12.01 -10.30
CA GLN A 338 2.57 -12.70 -10.43
C GLN A 338 3.74 -11.77 -10.78
N GLY A 339 3.50 -10.45 -10.91
CA GLY A 339 4.52 -9.48 -11.29
C GLY A 339 4.68 -9.36 -12.80
N GLU A 340 5.81 -8.82 -13.23
CA GLU A 340 6.05 -8.41 -14.62
C GLU A 340 6.56 -9.56 -15.53
N ILE A 341 6.85 -10.73 -14.98
CA ILE A 341 7.26 -11.93 -15.75
C ILE A 341 6.10 -12.92 -15.73
N ILE A 342 5.55 -13.20 -16.91
CA ILE A 342 4.29 -13.94 -17.05
C ILE A 342 4.53 -15.40 -17.43
N TYR A 343 4.26 -16.31 -16.50
CA TYR A 343 4.36 -17.77 -16.70
C TYR A 343 3.00 -18.45 -16.87
N SER A 344 1.89 -17.77 -16.56
CA SER A 344 0.53 -18.27 -16.71
C SER A 344 -0.46 -17.11 -16.85
N THR A 345 -1.70 -17.38 -17.23
CA THR A 345 -2.78 -16.39 -17.22
C THR A 345 -3.97 -16.92 -16.41
N LYS A 346 -4.66 -16.02 -15.73
CA LYS A 346 -5.87 -16.35 -14.96
C LYS A 346 -7.00 -16.86 -15.88
N GLN A 347 -7.09 -16.29 -17.09
CA GLN A 347 -8.14 -16.60 -18.04
C GLN A 347 -7.54 -17.23 -19.29
N LYS A 348 -8.32 -18.11 -19.90
CA LYS A 348 -8.00 -18.71 -21.20
C LYS A 348 -9.19 -18.56 -22.14
N ILE A 349 -8.92 -18.60 -23.44
CA ILE A 349 -9.93 -18.55 -24.50
C ILE A 349 -9.78 -19.76 -25.42
N THR A 350 -10.82 -20.04 -26.17
CA THR A 350 -10.81 -21.15 -27.17
C THR A 350 -10.18 -20.72 -28.49
N ASP A 351 -9.83 -21.70 -29.32
CA ASP A 351 -9.32 -21.47 -30.70
C ASP A 351 -10.33 -20.70 -31.57
N GLU A 352 -11.64 -20.90 -31.35
CA GLU A 352 -12.69 -20.16 -32.07
C GLU A 352 -12.71 -18.66 -31.72
N ALA A 353 -12.19 -18.29 -30.56
CA ALA A 353 -12.20 -16.90 -30.08
C ALA A 353 -11.09 -16.04 -30.70
N THR A 354 -10.07 -16.64 -31.36
CA THR A 354 -8.90 -15.90 -31.84
C THR A 354 -8.37 -16.48 -33.16
N SER A 355 -7.49 -15.71 -33.82
CA SER A 355 -6.72 -16.21 -34.95
C SER A 355 -5.25 -16.42 -34.60
N LYS A 356 -4.52 -17.24 -35.33
CA LYS A 356 -3.10 -17.54 -35.09
C LYS A 356 -2.22 -16.28 -35.09
N GLU A 357 -2.58 -15.27 -35.89
CA GLU A 357 -1.84 -14.01 -36.00
C GLU A 357 -1.93 -13.14 -34.76
N ARG A 358 -2.90 -13.41 -33.87
CA ARG A 358 -3.08 -12.71 -32.60
C ARG A 358 -2.42 -13.40 -31.39
N ILE A 359 -1.93 -14.61 -31.60
CA ILE A 359 -1.15 -15.32 -30.61
C ILE A 359 0.30 -14.88 -30.75
N VAL A 360 0.87 -14.35 -29.68
CA VAL A 360 2.27 -13.91 -29.62
C VAL A 360 3.09 -14.95 -28.86
N ARG A 361 4.31 -15.18 -29.31
CA ARG A 361 5.21 -16.19 -28.76
C ARG A 361 5.77 -15.77 -27.39
N ALA A 362 6.27 -16.73 -26.64
CA ALA A 362 7.15 -16.48 -25.51
C ALA A 362 8.32 -15.56 -25.92
N GLY A 363 8.76 -14.66 -25.02
CA GLY A 363 9.71 -13.59 -25.31
C GLY A 363 9.05 -12.27 -25.73
N SER A 364 7.75 -12.23 -25.97
CA SER A 364 7.05 -10.99 -26.33
C SER A 364 6.93 -10.05 -25.13
N VAL A 365 7.12 -8.75 -25.36
CA VAL A 365 6.93 -7.67 -24.37
C VAL A 365 5.51 -7.13 -24.51
N LEU A 366 4.75 -7.19 -23.43
CA LEU A 366 3.35 -6.77 -23.35
C LEU A 366 3.31 -5.34 -22.79
N LEU A 367 2.98 -4.35 -23.63
CA LEU A 367 3.01 -2.93 -23.28
C LEU A 367 1.58 -2.39 -23.14
N CYS A 368 1.21 -1.94 -21.96
CA CYS A 368 -0.09 -1.32 -21.71
C CYS A 368 -0.18 0.06 -22.35
N CYS A 369 -1.14 0.25 -23.24
CA CYS A 369 -1.33 1.45 -24.06
C CYS A 369 -2.63 2.20 -23.74
N THR A 370 -3.38 1.77 -22.73
CA THR A 370 -4.66 2.35 -22.31
C THR A 370 -4.88 2.17 -20.81
N ALA A 371 -5.51 3.11 -20.13
CA ALA A 371 -5.82 3.14 -18.70
C ALA A 371 -4.56 3.12 -17.79
N SER A 372 -3.79 2.04 -17.76
CA SER A 372 -2.54 1.92 -16.99
C SER A 372 -1.32 2.11 -17.90
N VAL A 373 -1.29 3.17 -18.69
CA VAL A 373 -0.28 3.44 -19.72
C VAL A 373 1.13 3.31 -19.17
N GLY A 374 1.96 2.54 -19.86
CA GLY A 374 3.37 2.31 -19.55
C GLY A 374 3.65 1.15 -18.59
N GLN A 375 2.63 0.44 -18.08
CA GLN A 375 2.88 -0.86 -17.48
C GLN A 375 3.31 -1.84 -18.56
N CYS A 376 4.27 -2.71 -18.25
CA CYS A 376 4.72 -3.73 -19.20
C CYS A 376 5.05 -5.04 -18.48
N ALA A 377 5.00 -6.13 -19.25
CA ALA A 377 5.37 -7.45 -18.79
C ALA A 377 6.11 -8.22 -19.89
N LEU A 378 6.90 -9.23 -19.50
CA LEU A 378 7.57 -10.14 -20.40
C LEU A 378 6.86 -11.50 -20.37
N ALA A 379 6.33 -11.95 -21.49
CA ALA A 379 5.70 -13.26 -21.61
C ALA A 379 6.75 -14.38 -21.67
N LYS A 380 6.60 -15.40 -20.81
CA LYS A 380 7.40 -16.64 -20.86
C LYS A 380 6.61 -17.82 -21.46
N ILE A 381 5.40 -17.55 -21.92
CA ILE A 381 4.49 -18.50 -22.58
C ILE A 381 3.87 -17.84 -23.80
N ASP A 382 3.38 -18.66 -24.72
CA ASP A 382 2.54 -18.19 -25.83
C ASP A 382 1.19 -17.74 -25.28
N LEU A 383 0.73 -16.56 -25.72
CA LEU A 383 -0.50 -15.96 -25.24
C LEU A 383 -1.11 -14.97 -26.24
N THR A 384 -2.31 -14.53 -25.98
CA THR A 384 -2.90 -13.31 -26.57
C THR A 384 -3.28 -12.36 -25.45
N THR A 385 -3.55 -11.08 -25.77
CA THR A 385 -3.80 -10.04 -24.76
C THR A 385 -5.19 -9.41 -24.95
N ASN A 386 -5.69 -8.74 -23.91
CA ASN A 386 -6.84 -7.86 -24.07
C ASN A 386 -6.45 -6.59 -24.84
N GLN A 387 -7.44 -5.78 -25.24
CA GLN A 387 -7.25 -4.58 -26.07
C GLN A 387 -6.43 -3.47 -25.38
N GLN A 388 -6.14 -3.57 -24.10
CA GLN A 388 -5.31 -2.59 -23.39
C GLN A 388 -3.83 -2.69 -23.74
N PHE A 389 -3.40 -3.84 -24.26
CA PHE A 389 -1.99 -4.14 -24.53
C PHE A 389 -1.68 -4.20 -26.04
N ASN A 390 -0.52 -3.65 -26.36
CA ASN A 390 0.21 -3.95 -27.59
C ASN A 390 1.33 -4.92 -27.24
N ALA A 391 1.37 -6.08 -27.87
CA ALA A 391 2.44 -7.05 -27.71
C ALA A 391 3.54 -6.80 -28.77
N LEU A 392 4.77 -6.62 -28.31
CA LEU A 392 5.95 -6.40 -29.13
C LEU A 392 6.76 -7.69 -29.17
N THR A 393 6.83 -8.31 -30.32
CA THR A 393 7.60 -9.54 -30.56
C THR A 393 8.77 -9.21 -31.48
N VAL A 394 10.00 -9.46 -31.04
CA VAL A 394 11.18 -9.27 -31.91
C VAL A 394 11.01 -10.15 -33.16
N LYS A 395 11.15 -9.57 -34.36
CA LYS A 395 11.09 -10.32 -35.62
C LYS A 395 12.21 -11.34 -35.68
N ASP A 396 11.98 -12.55 -36.18
CA ASP A 396 12.98 -13.63 -36.20
C ASP A 396 14.27 -13.19 -36.91
N VAL A 397 14.13 -12.44 -38.01
CA VAL A 397 15.27 -11.88 -38.75
C VAL A 397 16.08 -10.85 -37.97
N ASN A 398 15.58 -10.34 -36.86
CA ASN A 398 16.23 -9.35 -36.02
C ASN A 398 16.68 -9.93 -34.65
N SER A 399 16.51 -11.24 -34.44
CA SER A 399 16.88 -11.89 -33.16
C SER A 399 18.38 -11.84 -32.85
N SER A 400 19.22 -11.63 -33.88
CA SER A 400 20.66 -11.42 -33.73
C SER A 400 21.04 -9.95 -33.42
N ILE A 401 20.08 -9.00 -33.43
CA ILE A 401 20.32 -7.58 -33.13
C ILE A 401 19.66 -7.16 -31.82
N LEU A 402 18.49 -7.68 -31.51
CA LEU A 402 17.67 -7.26 -30.38
C LEU A 402 17.23 -8.45 -29.57
N THR A 403 17.55 -8.43 -28.26
CA THR A 403 17.10 -9.46 -27.32
C THR A 403 15.76 -9.08 -26.67
N ASP A 404 14.91 -10.08 -26.38
CA ASP A 404 13.63 -9.91 -25.72
C ASP A 404 13.80 -9.23 -24.33
N ASN A 405 14.84 -9.59 -23.58
CA ASN A 405 15.13 -9.01 -22.27
C ASN A 405 15.54 -7.53 -22.35
N TYR A 406 16.38 -7.14 -23.32
CA TYR A 406 16.74 -5.72 -23.51
C TYR A 406 15.50 -4.91 -23.96
N LEU A 407 14.69 -5.45 -24.87
CA LEU A 407 13.43 -4.83 -25.27
C LEU A 407 12.49 -4.63 -24.07
N PHE A 408 12.42 -5.59 -23.15
CA PHE A 408 11.62 -5.47 -21.94
C PHE A 408 12.10 -4.32 -21.03
N TRP A 409 13.40 -4.26 -20.75
CA TRP A 409 13.95 -3.19 -19.92
C TRP A 409 13.84 -1.81 -20.59
N PHE A 410 14.01 -1.74 -21.92
CA PHE A 410 13.72 -0.54 -22.69
C PHE A 410 12.25 -0.13 -22.56
N ALA A 411 11.31 -1.04 -22.69
CA ALA A 411 9.88 -0.77 -22.59
C ALA A 411 9.50 -0.15 -21.23
N LYS A 412 10.18 -0.52 -20.15
CA LYS A 412 9.99 0.09 -18.82
C LYS A 412 10.36 1.57 -18.77
N THR A 413 11.17 2.06 -19.68
CA THR A 413 11.51 3.51 -19.76
C THR A 413 10.47 4.31 -20.52
N LEU A 414 9.55 3.66 -21.24
CA LEU A 414 8.65 4.34 -22.19
C LEU A 414 7.46 5.06 -21.56
N LYS A 415 7.20 4.88 -20.27
CA LYS A 415 6.03 5.48 -19.61
C LYS A 415 5.86 6.98 -19.89
N PRO A 416 6.87 7.85 -19.75
CA PRO A 416 6.75 9.28 -20.07
C PRO A 416 6.46 9.56 -21.55
N THR A 417 7.08 8.79 -22.45
CA THR A 417 6.88 8.91 -23.91
C THR A 417 5.47 8.51 -24.30
N LEU A 418 4.95 7.42 -23.73
CA LEU A 418 3.59 6.95 -24.02
C LEU A 418 2.54 7.93 -23.50
N HIS A 419 2.71 8.52 -22.31
CA HIS A 419 1.82 9.58 -21.84
C HIS A 419 1.82 10.81 -22.75
N ARG A 420 2.99 11.22 -23.27
CA ARG A 420 3.06 12.31 -24.25
C ARG A 420 2.34 11.95 -25.57
N LEU A 421 2.46 10.70 -26.04
CA LEU A 421 1.84 10.21 -27.26
C LEU A 421 0.34 9.94 -27.14
N SER A 422 -0.18 9.66 -25.94
CA SER A 422 -1.60 9.40 -25.70
C SER A 422 -2.47 10.65 -25.91
N GLY A 423 -1.90 11.84 -25.75
CA GLY A 423 -2.59 13.11 -25.88
C GLY A 423 -3.42 13.49 -24.65
N LYS A 424 -3.99 14.71 -24.65
CA LYS A 424 -4.83 15.26 -23.55
C LYS A 424 -6.33 14.91 -23.70
N THR A 425 -6.66 13.70 -24.15
CA THR A 425 -8.07 13.27 -24.30
C THR A 425 -8.56 12.54 -23.06
N THR A 426 -9.87 12.50 -22.85
CA THR A 426 -10.53 11.82 -21.71
C THR A 426 -10.16 10.33 -21.60
N PHE A 427 -9.75 9.70 -22.71
CA PHE A 427 -9.24 8.32 -22.74
C PHE A 427 -7.82 8.30 -23.31
N GLU A 428 -6.85 8.01 -22.47
CA GLU A 428 -5.46 7.79 -22.89
C GLU A 428 -5.38 6.53 -23.75
N PHE A 429 -4.93 6.67 -25.01
CA PHE A 429 -4.72 5.56 -25.93
C PHE A 429 -3.53 5.79 -26.85
N VAL A 430 -2.64 4.82 -26.93
CA VAL A 430 -1.50 4.83 -27.84
C VAL A 430 -1.64 3.73 -28.89
N SER A 431 -1.88 4.12 -30.13
CA SER A 431 -2.08 3.17 -31.24
C SER A 431 -0.81 2.39 -31.59
N VAL A 432 -0.98 1.22 -32.23
CA VAL A 432 0.13 0.40 -32.78
C VAL A 432 1.09 1.24 -33.63
N LYS A 433 0.55 2.14 -34.49
CA LYS A 433 1.36 3.02 -35.33
C LYS A 433 2.23 3.98 -34.49
N LYS A 434 1.68 4.56 -33.44
CA LYS A 434 2.43 5.46 -32.55
C LYS A 434 3.52 4.70 -31.79
N VAL A 435 3.23 3.50 -31.28
CA VAL A 435 4.21 2.62 -30.65
C VAL A 435 5.31 2.21 -31.63
N GLY A 436 4.92 1.83 -32.84
CA GLY A 436 5.87 1.44 -33.89
C GLY A 436 6.86 2.54 -34.30
N ASN A 437 6.46 3.80 -34.20
CA ASN A 437 7.31 4.95 -34.51
C ASN A 437 8.29 5.33 -33.39
N ILE A 438 8.19 4.74 -32.20
CA ILE A 438 9.13 5.01 -31.10
C ILE A 438 10.53 4.54 -31.51
N LEU A 439 11.52 5.40 -31.24
CA LEU A 439 12.93 5.11 -31.44
C LEU A 439 13.47 4.24 -30.31
N ILE A 440 14.16 3.16 -30.66
CA ILE A 440 14.89 2.30 -29.73
C ILE A 440 16.39 2.40 -29.99
N PRO A 441 17.23 2.65 -28.97
CA PRO A 441 18.68 2.58 -29.10
C PRO A 441 19.11 1.11 -29.11
N LEU A 442 19.97 0.75 -30.03
CA LEU A 442 20.44 -0.63 -30.22
C LEU A 442 21.94 -0.70 -29.88
N PRO A 443 22.32 -1.26 -28.73
CA PRO A 443 23.69 -1.69 -28.45
C PRO A 443 24.08 -2.91 -29.27
N PRO A 444 25.38 -3.23 -29.42
CA PRO A 444 25.83 -4.56 -29.85
C PRO A 444 25.23 -5.66 -28.96
N LEU A 445 24.94 -6.84 -29.50
CA LEU A 445 24.21 -7.91 -28.83
C LEU A 445 24.81 -8.31 -27.46
N LYS A 446 26.14 -8.44 -27.40
CA LYS A 446 26.85 -8.77 -26.14
C LYS A 446 26.73 -7.66 -25.10
N GLU A 447 26.74 -6.40 -25.52
CA GLU A 447 26.54 -5.25 -24.65
C GLU A 447 25.11 -5.22 -24.11
N GLN A 448 24.07 -5.56 -24.91
CA GLN A 448 22.69 -5.72 -24.41
C GLN A 448 22.62 -6.73 -23.27
N GLN A 449 23.30 -7.88 -23.39
CA GLN A 449 23.35 -8.90 -22.33
C GLN A 449 23.99 -8.39 -21.05
N ARG A 450 25.10 -7.64 -21.17
CA ARG A 450 25.77 -7.02 -20.00
C ARG A 450 24.90 -5.94 -19.35
N ILE A 451 24.21 -5.12 -20.15
CA ILE A 451 23.28 -4.11 -19.67
C ILE A 451 22.17 -4.78 -18.86
N VAL A 452 21.53 -5.82 -19.40
CA VAL A 452 20.47 -6.58 -18.71
C VAL A 452 20.96 -7.16 -17.40
N ALA A 453 22.09 -7.85 -17.41
CA ALA A 453 22.68 -8.45 -16.20
C ALA A 453 22.99 -7.40 -15.12
N GLN A 454 23.50 -6.21 -15.54
CA GLN A 454 23.80 -5.14 -14.61
C GLN A 454 22.53 -4.50 -14.02
N ILE A 455 21.47 -4.32 -14.83
CA ILE A 455 20.15 -3.84 -14.33
C ILE A 455 19.61 -4.81 -13.30
N GLU A 456 19.57 -6.10 -13.60
CA GLU A 456 19.03 -7.14 -12.70
C GLU A 456 19.81 -7.17 -11.40
N LYS A 457 21.13 -7.13 -11.43
CA LYS A 457 21.99 -7.06 -10.24
C LYS A 457 21.71 -5.83 -9.38
N LEU A 458 21.60 -4.64 -9.98
CA LEU A 458 21.32 -3.41 -9.26
C LEU A 458 19.91 -3.39 -8.69
N PHE A 459 18.91 -3.91 -9.42
CA PHE A 459 17.53 -3.99 -8.94
C PHE A 459 17.37 -4.98 -7.79
N GLU A 460 18.17 -6.04 -7.75
CA GLU A 460 18.20 -6.96 -6.60
C GLU A 460 18.72 -6.28 -5.34
N GLN A 461 19.73 -5.40 -5.47
CA GLN A 461 20.26 -4.61 -4.35
C GLN A 461 19.29 -3.51 -3.86
N LEU A 462 18.31 -3.11 -4.69
CA LEU A 462 17.30 -2.10 -4.39
C LEU A 462 15.94 -2.70 -3.96
N ARG A 463 15.90 -3.99 -3.67
CA ARG A 463 14.72 -4.66 -3.07
C ARG A 463 14.73 -4.47 -1.57
#